data_ce2916d3936eb5b6624e2f81b0f270ba
#
_entry.id   ce2916d3936eb5b6624e2f81b0f270ba
#
_cell.length_a   1.000
_cell.length_b   1.000
_cell.length_c   1.000
_cell.angle_alpha   90.00
_cell.angle_beta   90.00
_cell.angle_gamma   90.00
#
_symmetry.space_group_name_H-M   'P 1'
#
loop_
_entity.id
_entity.type
_entity.pdbx_description
1 polymer ?
#
loop_
_entity_poly.entity_id
_entity_poly.type
_entity_poly.pdbx_seq_one_letter_code
_entity_poly.pdbx_strand_id
1 'polypeptide(L)'
;MSLLQWNLRYRAGEQLFETPAPLVERFAAELPAGDALDLACGPGRNALYLAQQGWRVTAIDGSPIAIGILRARARDKQLTLDSQIADLERGQFEIQPESFDLICDCYYLQRDLIPRMQAGVRPGGLLIAIVHLAGPDQPEGTPTRTRPGELPSYFTDWTVLHYYEGQPTESCHQHPIAELVARR
;
A
#
# COMPACT_ATOMS: atom_id res chain seq x y z
N MET A 1 7.87 -8.78 -10.66
CA MET A 1 7.14 -10.08 -10.56
C MET A 1 5.84 -9.90 -11.30
N SER A 2 5.43 -10.85 -12.16
CA SER A 2 4.20 -10.70 -12.94
C SER A 2 2.95 -11.02 -12.12
N LEU A 3 1.79 -10.53 -12.57
CA LEU A 3 0.49 -10.84 -11.95
C LEU A 3 0.22 -12.37 -11.90
N LEU A 4 0.66 -13.11 -12.93
CA LEU A 4 0.55 -14.58 -12.92
C LEU A 4 1.34 -15.21 -11.77
N GLN A 5 2.57 -14.74 -11.52
CA GLN A 5 3.40 -15.24 -10.42
C GLN A 5 2.77 -14.93 -9.06
N TRP A 6 2.17 -13.75 -8.88
CA TRP A 6 1.41 -13.41 -7.68
C TRP A 6 0.21 -14.32 -7.48
N ASN A 7 -0.59 -14.58 -8.53
CA ASN A 7 -1.72 -15.52 -8.47
C ASN A 7 -1.30 -16.93 -8.01
N LEU A 8 -0.15 -17.42 -8.49
CA LEU A 8 0.37 -18.73 -8.08
C LEU A 8 0.77 -18.75 -6.61
N ARG A 9 1.44 -17.70 -6.12
CA ARG A 9 1.82 -17.57 -4.72
C ARG A 9 0.61 -17.53 -3.78
N TYR A 10 -0.39 -16.73 -4.10
CA TYR A 10 -1.62 -16.66 -3.30
C TYR A 10 -2.37 -18.00 -3.28
N ARG A 11 -2.42 -18.74 -4.40
CA ARG A 11 -2.98 -20.10 -4.44
C ARG A 11 -2.18 -21.09 -3.60
N ALA A 12 -0.89 -20.94 -3.52
CA ALA A 12 -0.02 -21.77 -2.69
C ALA A 12 -0.09 -21.42 -1.19
N GLY A 13 -0.90 -20.43 -0.80
CA GLY A 13 -1.00 -19.97 0.58
C GLY A 13 0.16 -19.07 1.04
N GLU A 14 0.96 -18.55 0.10
CA GLU A 14 2.05 -17.63 0.41
C GLU A 14 1.53 -16.20 0.56
N GLN A 15 2.26 -15.39 1.34
CA GLN A 15 1.96 -13.95 1.54
C GLN A 15 0.55 -13.67 2.09
N LEU A 16 0.00 -14.60 2.87
CA LEU A 16 -1.32 -14.49 3.48
C LEU A 16 -1.26 -13.82 4.87
N PHE A 17 -0.45 -12.79 5.03
CA PHE A 17 -0.31 -12.05 6.29
C PHE A 17 -1.66 -11.49 6.73
N GLU A 18 -1.88 -11.45 8.05
CA GLU A 18 -3.11 -10.91 8.65
C GLU A 18 -2.86 -9.65 9.47
N THR A 19 -1.67 -9.53 10.05
CA THR A 19 -1.29 -8.33 10.80
C THR A 19 -1.04 -7.17 9.83
N PRO A 20 -1.64 -5.99 10.07
CA PRO A 20 -1.39 -4.81 9.25
C PRO A 20 0.08 -4.40 9.29
N ALA A 21 0.53 -3.65 8.32
CA ALA A 21 1.83 -3.02 8.38
C ALA A 21 1.89 -2.05 9.59
N PRO A 22 2.97 -2.09 10.40
CA PRO A 22 3.05 -1.26 11.63
C PRO A 22 2.87 0.24 11.37
N LEU A 23 3.32 0.75 10.22
CA LEU A 23 3.08 2.14 9.84
C LEU A 23 1.60 2.44 9.61
N VAL A 24 0.87 1.53 8.98
CA VAL A 24 -0.58 1.71 8.75
C VAL A 24 -1.31 1.72 10.09
N GLU A 25 -0.98 0.79 10.99
CA GLU A 25 -1.56 0.74 12.33
C GLU A 25 -1.30 2.03 13.11
N ARG A 26 -0.04 2.48 13.13
CA ARG A 26 0.38 3.67 13.86
C ARG A 26 -0.28 4.93 13.33
N PHE A 27 -0.16 5.21 12.05
CA PHE A 27 -0.54 6.51 11.48
C PHE A 27 -2.03 6.62 11.13
N ALA A 28 -2.73 5.51 10.87
CA ALA A 28 -4.17 5.55 10.73
C ALA A 28 -4.88 5.96 12.03
N ALA A 29 -4.28 5.66 13.19
CA ALA A 29 -4.80 6.06 14.50
C ALA A 29 -4.65 7.59 14.78
N GLU A 30 -3.83 8.31 14.00
CA GLU A 30 -3.64 9.76 14.14
C GLU A 30 -4.70 10.59 13.39
N LEU A 31 -5.54 9.93 12.60
CA LEU A 31 -6.63 10.56 11.83
C LEU A 31 -8.00 10.08 12.30
N PRO A 32 -9.03 10.93 12.23
CA PRO A 32 -10.40 10.45 12.29
C PRO A 32 -10.68 9.53 11.10
N ALA A 33 -11.37 8.41 11.33
CA ALA A 33 -11.71 7.49 10.24
C ALA A 33 -12.53 8.20 9.16
N GLY A 34 -12.04 8.13 7.94
CA GLY A 34 -12.60 8.75 6.74
C GLY A 34 -12.58 7.77 5.55
N ASP A 35 -12.21 8.26 4.37
CA ASP A 35 -12.04 7.45 3.17
C ASP A 35 -10.59 6.99 3.04
N ALA A 36 -10.37 5.69 2.91
CA ALA A 36 -9.04 5.10 2.73
C ALA A 36 -8.93 4.31 1.42
N LEU A 37 -7.78 4.41 0.78
CA LEU A 37 -7.42 3.62 -0.40
C LEU A 37 -6.22 2.73 -0.07
N ASP A 38 -6.35 1.43 -0.29
CA ASP A 38 -5.27 0.44 -0.17
C ASP A 38 -4.92 -0.09 -1.57
N LEU A 39 -3.79 0.35 -2.11
CA LEU A 39 -3.31 0.00 -3.45
C LEU A 39 -2.41 -1.23 -3.41
N ALA A 40 -2.55 -2.11 -4.41
CA ALA A 40 -1.91 -3.42 -4.43
C ALA A 40 -2.12 -4.17 -3.10
N CYS A 41 -3.36 -4.15 -2.62
CA CYS A 41 -3.76 -4.55 -1.27
C CYS A 41 -3.51 -6.04 -0.95
N GLY A 42 -3.23 -6.86 -1.97
CA GLY A 42 -3.08 -8.30 -1.80
C GLY A 42 -4.30 -8.94 -1.12
N PRO A 43 -4.10 -9.90 -0.20
CA PRO A 43 -5.16 -10.52 0.60
C PRO A 43 -5.77 -9.61 1.68
N GLY A 44 -5.42 -8.31 1.68
CA GLY A 44 -6.13 -7.25 2.37
C GLY A 44 -5.79 -7.03 3.84
N ARG A 45 -4.56 -7.31 4.30
CA ARG A 45 -4.20 -7.13 5.72
C ARG A 45 -4.42 -5.69 6.21
N ASN A 46 -4.02 -4.68 5.41
CA ASN A 46 -4.21 -3.27 5.75
C ASN A 46 -5.67 -2.84 5.54
N ALA A 47 -6.28 -3.21 4.40
CA ALA A 47 -7.68 -2.90 4.11
C ALA A 47 -8.64 -3.41 5.19
N LEU A 48 -8.45 -4.66 5.66
CA LEU A 48 -9.27 -5.27 6.71
C LEU A 48 -9.07 -4.56 8.06
N TYR A 49 -7.83 -4.23 8.41
CA TYR A 49 -7.53 -3.47 9.61
C TYR A 49 -8.22 -2.11 9.58
N LEU A 50 -8.05 -1.34 8.49
CA LEU A 50 -8.68 -0.02 8.34
C LEU A 50 -10.21 -0.10 8.43
N ALA A 51 -10.83 -1.08 7.75
CA ALA A 51 -12.28 -1.29 7.84
C ALA A 51 -12.72 -1.62 9.27
N GLN A 52 -11.92 -2.38 10.02
CA GLN A 52 -12.17 -2.72 11.43
C GLN A 52 -12.08 -1.48 12.34
N GLN A 53 -11.25 -0.49 11.96
CA GLN A 53 -11.14 0.80 12.65
C GLN A 53 -12.19 1.82 12.19
N GLY A 54 -13.16 1.41 11.36
CA GLY A 54 -14.28 2.26 10.93
C GLY A 54 -14.01 3.09 9.66
N TRP A 55 -12.90 2.86 8.95
CA TRP A 55 -12.64 3.54 7.68
C TRP A 55 -13.53 3.01 6.55
N ARG A 56 -13.96 3.89 5.65
CA ARG A 56 -14.56 3.50 4.37
C ARG A 56 -13.44 3.14 3.40
N VAL A 57 -13.19 1.85 3.21
CA VAL A 57 -12.02 1.36 2.50
C VAL A 57 -12.36 0.99 1.06
N THR A 58 -11.57 1.51 0.12
CA THR A 58 -11.43 1.01 -1.25
C THR A 58 -10.12 0.25 -1.35
N ALA A 59 -10.15 -1.02 -1.75
CA ALA A 59 -9.00 -1.92 -1.84
C ALA A 59 -8.82 -2.42 -3.27
N ILE A 60 -7.64 -2.20 -3.85
CA ILE A 60 -7.36 -2.50 -5.26
C ILE A 60 -6.21 -3.49 -5.36
N ASP A 61 -6.40 -4.56 -6.12
CA ASP A 61 -5.33 -5.48 -6.52
C ASP A 61 -5.62 -6.09 -7.89
N GLY A 62 -4.57 -6.34 -8.66
CA GLY A 62 -4.68 -6.99 -9.98
C GLY A 62 -5.01 -8.48 -9.89
N SER A 63 -4.77 -9.11 -8.74
CA SER A 63 -4.97 -10.54 -8.54
C SER A 63 -6.42 -10.88 -8.15
N PRO A 64 -7.18 -11.59 -8.99
CA PRO A 64 -8.50 -12.07 -8.59
C PRO A 64 -8.44 -13.07 -7.42
N ILE A 65 -7.30 -13.74 -7.23
CA ILE A 65 -7.10 -14.66 -6.12
C ILE A 65 -6.96 -13.88 -4.81
N ALA A 66 -6.13 -12.82 -4.79
CA ALA A 66 -5.96 -11.94 -3.63
C ALA A 66 -7.31 -11.31 -3.23
N ILE A 67 -8.03 -10.71 -4.17
CA ILE A 67 -9.33 -10.10 -3.92
C ILE A 67 -10.37 -11.14 -3.46
N GLY A 68 -10.31 -12.37 -4.00
CA GLY A 68 -11.15 -13.46 -3.51
C GLY A 68 -10.91 -13.81 -2.03
N ILE A 69 -9.63 -13.86 -1.62
CA ILE A 69 -9.23 -14.08 -0.23
C ILE A 69 -9.66 -12.91 0.66
N LEU A 70 -9.40 -11.67 0.22
CA LEU A 70 -9.83 -10.46 0.93
C LEU A 70 -11.34 -10.48 1.20
N ARG A 71 -12.16 -10.75 0.18
CA ARG A 71 -13.63 -10.82 0.29
C ARG A 71 -14.10 -11.92 1.25
N ALA A 72 -13.43 -13.08 1.24
CA ALA A 72 -13.74 -14.16 2.18
C ALA A 72 -13.45 -13.72 3.62
N ARG A 73 -12.25 -13.16 3.88
CA ARG A 73 -11.84 -12.65 5.20
C ARG A 73 -12.76 -11.53 5.69
N ALA A 74 -13.14 -10.59 4.82
CA ALA A 74 -14.06 -9.50 5.16
C ALA A 74 -15.42 -10.05 5.62
N ARG A 75 -15.98 -11.03 4.87
CA ARG A 75 -17.23 -11.68 5.23
C ARG A 75 -17.14 -12.41 6.58
N ASP A 76 -16.07 -13.17 6.82
CA ASP A 76 -15.86 -13.91 8.06
C ASP A 76 -15.74 -12.96 9.27
N LYS A 77 -15.20 -11.76 9.07
CA LYS A 77 -15.09 -10.70 10.07
C LYS A 77 -16.30 -9.75 10.11
N GLN A 78 -17.31 -9.97 9.26
CA GLN A 78 -18.48 -9.11 9.12
C GLN A 78 -18.12 -7.64 8.80
N LEU A 79 -17.06 -7.45 8.00
CA LEU A 79 -16.60 -6.14 7.56
C LEU A 79 -17.12 -5.80 6.17
N THR A 80 -17.43 -4.54 5.94
CA THR A 80 -17.81 -4.00 4.63
C THR A 80 -16.69 -3.11 4.10
N LEU A 81 -16.26 -3.38 2.87
CA LEU A 81 -15.31 -2.56 2.13
C LEU A 81 -15.54 -2.71 0.62
N ASP A 82 -15.16 -1.72 -0.17
CA ASP A 82 -15.12 -1.84 -1.62
C ASP A 82 -13.82 -2.52 -2.04
N SER A 83 -13.92 -3.59 -2.82
CA SER A 83 -12.75 -4.31 -3.32
C SER A 83 -12.85 -4.57 -4.81
N GLN A 84 -11.84 -4.14 -5.57
CA GLN A 84 -11.86 -4.17 -7.02
C GLN A 84 -10.64 -4.94 -7.55
N ILE A 85 -10.88 -5.73 -8.61
CA ILE A 85 -9.81 -6.35 -9.38
C ILE A 85 -9.43 -5.37 -10.48
N ALA A 86 -8.25 -4.75 -10.36
CA ALA A 86 -7.75 -3.81 -11.35
C ALA A 86 -6.22 -3.86 -11.43
N ASP A 87 -5.72 -3.96 -12.64
CA ASP A 87 -4.29 -3.92 -12.94
C ASP A 87 -3.82 -2.46 -12.97
N LEU A 88 -3.09 -2.06 -11.95
CA LEU A 88 -2.58 -0.69 -11.77
C LEU A 88 -1.56 -0.33 -12.87
N GLU A 89 -0.72 -1.30 -13.30
CA GLU A 89 0.26 -1.10 -14.36
C GLU A 89 -0.40 -0.82 -15.71
N ARG A 90 -1.63 -1.29 -15.91
CA ARG A 90 -2.45 -1.03 -17.10
C ARG A 90 -3.41 0.16 -16.95
N GLY A 91 -3.34 0.87 -15.84
CA GLY A 91 -4.22 2.02 -15.57
C GLY A 91 -5.70 1.68 -15.47
N GLN A 92 -6.03 0.46 -15.01
CA GLN A 92 -7.44 0.02 -14.90
C GLN A 92 -8.16 0.60 -13.68
N PHE A 93 -7.47 1.38 -12.86
CA PHE A 93 -8.06 2.11 -11.74
C PHE A 93 -7.62 3.58 -11.79
N GLU A 94 -8.57 4.48 -11.67
CA GLU A 94 -8.34 5.92 -11.62
C GLU A 94 -8.52 6.42 -10.19
N ILE A 95 -7.47 7.02 -9.64
CA ILE A 95 -7.52 7.67 -8.32
C ILE A 95 -8.12 9.06 -8.54
N GLN A 96 -9.34 9.27 -8.04
CA GLN A 96 -9.99 10.57 -8.14
C GLN A 96 -9.27 11.60 -7.23
N PRO A 97 -9.04 12.84 -7.72
CA PRO A 97 -8.40 13.88 -6.92
C PRO A 97 -9.14 14.14 -5.60
N GLU A 98 -8.38 14.38 -4.53
CA GLU A 98 -8.89 14.77 -3.21
C GLU A 98 -10.02 13.89 -2.67
N SER A 99 -9.95 12.59 -2.93
CA SER A 99 -11.02 11.64 -2.59
C SER A 99 -10.72 10.82 -1.34
N PHE A 100 -9.47 10.82 -0.86
CA PHE A 100 -9.06 9.96 0.26
C PHE A 100 -8.38 10.76 1.36
N ASP A 101 -8.69 10.42 2.61
CA ASP A 101 -8.03 10.95 3.79
C ASP A 101 -6.74 10.17 4.08
N LEU A 102 -6.67 8.91 3.62
CA LEU A 102 -5.52 8.03 3.74
C LEU A 102 -5.32 7.22 2.45
N ILE A 103 -4.11 7.23 1.90
CA ILE A 103 -3.71 6.30 0.85
C ILE A 103 -2.54 5.44 1.36
N CYS A 104 -2.68 4.11 1.24
CA CYS A 104 -1.64 3.14 1.56
C CYS A 104 -1.14 2.48 0.28
N ASP A 105 0.19 2.42 0.12
CA ASP A 105 0.90 1.67 -0.91
C ASP A 105 2.04 0.89 -0.24
N CYS A 106 1.75 -0.38 0.11
CA CYS A 106 2.65 -1.18 0.91
C CYS A 106 3.25 -2.33 0.10
N TYR A 107 4.59 -2.30 -0.07
CA TYR A 107 5.39 -3.31 -0.77
C TYR A 107 5.13 -3.38 -2.29
N TYR A 108 4.61 -2.31 -2.85
CA TYR A 108 4.43 -2.12 -4.29
C TYR A 108 5.11 -0.81 -4.72
N LEU A 109 5.76 -0.79 -5.87
CA LEU A 109 6.38 0.41 -6.42
C LEU A 109 5.98 0.56 -7.88
N GLN A 110 5.23 1.61 -8.17
CA GLN A 110 4.93 2.09 -9.51
C GLN A 110 5.11 3.61 -9.53
N ARG A 111 6.22 4.07 -10.12
CA ARG A 111 6.65 5.48 -10.04
C ARG A 111 5.65 6.47 -10.64
N ASP A 112 5.03 6.10 -11.76
CA ASP A 112 4.02 6.94 -12.42
C ASP A 112 2.67 6.98 -11.66
N LEU A 113 2.48 6.11 -10.66
CA LEU A 113 1.32 6.13 -9.78
C LEU A 113 1.49 7.17 -8.67
N ILE A 114 2.72 7.50 -8.27
CA ILE A 114 3.00 8.42 -7.15
C ILE A 114 2.32 9.78 -7.32
N PRO A 115 2.42 10.48 -8.46
CA PRO A 115 1.70 11.75 -8.65
C PRO A 115 0.18 11.62 -8.56
N ARG A 116 -0.38 10.48 -8.98
CA ARG A 116 -1.82 10.22 -8.90
C ARG A 116 -2.25 9.98 -7.45
N MET A 117 -1.44 9.24 -6.67
CA MET A 117 -1.67 9.07 -5.23
C MET A 117 -1.63 10.43 -4.52
N GLN A 118 -0.64 11.26 -4.82
CA GLN A 118 -0.52 12.59 -4.24
C GLN A 118 -1.76 13.46 -4.55
N ALA A 119 -2.23 13.46 -5.80
CA ALA A 119 -3.44 14.17 -6.18
C ALA A 119 -4.69 13.63 -5.48
N GLY A 120 -4.73 12.31 -5.22
CA GLY A 120 -5.86 11.61 -4.59
C GLY A 120 -6.05 11.91 -3.11
N VAL A 121 -4.97 12.26 -2.39
CA VAL A 121 -5.04 12.59 -0.95
C VAL A 121 -5.68 13.97 -0.76
N ARG A 122 -6.64 14.08 0.15
CA ARG A 122 -7.24 15.37 0.57
C ARG A 122 -6.22 16.25 1.31
N PRO A 123 -6.39 17.60 1.30
CA PRO A 123 -5.61 18.47 2.17
C PRO A 123 -5.67 18.02 3.64
N GLY A 124 -4.52 17.86 4.29
CA GLY A 124 -4.40 17.34 5.66
C GLY A 124 -4.39 15.81 5.78
N GLY A 125 -4.69 15.09 4.71
CA GLY A 125 -4.63 13.63 4.66
C GLY A 125 -3.21 13.07 4.59
N LEU A 126 -3.08 11.76 4.69
CA LEU A 126 -1.81 11.04 4.72
C LEU A 126 -1.63 10.12 3.51
N LEU A 127 -0.38 10.01 3.09
CA LEU A 127 0.09 8.94 2.22
C LEU A 127 1.12 8.11 2.98
N ILE A 128 0.91 6.80 3.03
CA ILE A 128 1.83 5.81 3.60
C ILE A 128 2.38 4.97 2.47
N ALA A 129 3.70 4.98 2.30
CA ALA A 129 4.39 4.15 1.32
C ALA A 129 5.45 3.28 1.99
N ILE A 130 5.45 1.99 1.69
CA ILE A 130 6.50 1.04 2.05
C ILE A 130 6.92 0.35 0.76
N VAL A 131 8.17 0.52 0.36
CA VAL A 131 8.68 -0.06 -0.89
C VAL A 131 9.99 -0.79 -0.66
N HIS A 132 10.30 -1.78 -1.49
CA HIS A 132 11.59 -2.44 -1.41
C HIS A 132 12.72 -1.51 -1.84
N LEU A 133 13.80 -1.50 -1.06
CA LEU A 133 15.02 -0.77 -1.36
C LEU A 133 15.95 -1.60 -2.26
N ALA A 134 16.63 -0.95 -3.17
CA ALA A 134 17.65 -1.57 -4.01
C ALA A 134 18.88 -1.97 -3.17
N GLY A 135 19.43 -3.12 -3.49
CA GLY A 135 20.66 -3.60 -2.85
C GLY A 135 21.92 -2.95 -3.44
N PRO A 136 23.07 -3.21 -2.82
CA PRO A 136 24.36 -2.68 -3.27
C PRO A 136 24.71 -3.05 -4.74
N ASP A 137 24.20 -4.19 -5.20
CA ASP A 137 24.44 -4.68 -6.57
C ASP A 137 23.63 -3.92 -7.64
N GLN A 138 22.64 -3.15 -7.24
CA GLN A 138 21.76 -2.38 -8.11
C GLN A 138 21.43 -1.00 -7.49
N PRO A 139 22.43 -0.15 -7.23
CA PRO A 139 22.27 1.10 -6.50
C PRO A 139 21.34 2.11 -7.20
N GLU A 140 21.19 2.00 -8.52
CA GLU A 140 20.30 2.86 -9.32
C GLU A 140 18.81 2.48 -9.19
N GLY A 141 18.50 1.44 -8.43
CA GLY A 141 17.15 0.93 -8.30
C GLY A 141 16.73 0.01 -9.45
N THR A 142 15.48 -0.44 -9.39
CA THR A 142 14.84 -1.25 -10.43
C THR A 142 13.40 -0.79 -10.61
N PRO A 143 12.64 -1.31 -11.57
CA PRO A 143 11.21 -1.02 -11.66
C PRO A 143 10.41 -1.31 -10.38
N THR A 144 10.88 -2.26 -9.56
CA THR A 144 10.19 -2.71 -8.33
C THR A 144 10.96 -2.40 -7.04
N ARG A 145 12.09 -1.69 -7.12
CA ARG A 145 12.93 -1.32 -5.98
C ARG A 145 13.38 0.12 -6.12
N THR A 146 13.19 0.91 -5.07
CA THR A 146 13.66 2.29 -5.02
C THR A 146 15.17 2.33 -4.73
N ARG A 147 15.86 3.34 -5.25
CA ARG A 147 17.22 3.66 -4.81
C ARG A 147 17.19 4.40 -3.46
N PRO A 148 18.29 4.39 -2.72
CA PRO A 148 18.40 5.19 -1.49
C PRO A 148 18.09 6.67 -1.74
N GLY A 149 17.26 7.27 -0.87
CA GLY A 149 16.86 8.68 -0.94
C GLY A 149 15.84 9.00 -2.03
N GLU A 150 15.39 8.05 -2.83
CA GLU A 150 14.45 8.33 -3.92
C GLU A 150 13.04 8.62 -3.40
N LEU A 151 12.54 7.82 -2.45
CA LEU A 151 11.15 7.91 -2.03
C LEU A 151 10.77 9.31 -1.48
N PRO A 152 11.53 9.94 -0.58
CA PRO A 152 11.22 11.29 -0.09
C PRO A 152 11.36 12.38 -1.17
N SER A 153 12.11 12.14 -2.23
CA SER A 153 12.27 13.13 -3.30
C SER A 153 10.97 13.42 -4.07
N TYR A 154 9.99 12.54 -3.99
CA TYR A 154 8.66 12.77 -4.56
C TYR A 154 7.76 13.67 -3.69
N PHE A 155 8.12 13.91 -2.42
CA PHE A 155 7.25 14.57 -1.44
C PHE A 155 7.84 15.90 -0.91
N THR A 156 8.55 16.65 -1.75
CA THR A 156 9.25 17.91 -1.37
C THR A 156 8.30 18.99 -0.86
N ASP A 157 7.06 19.02 -1.35
CA ASP A 157 6.03 20.01 -0.98
C ASP A 157 5.08 19.48 0.12
N TRP A 158 5.39 18.30 0.69
CA TRP A 158 4.61 17.66 1.73
C TRP A 158 5.34 17.69 3.07
N THR A 159 4.61 17.57 4.17
CA THR A 159 5.21 17.39 5.48
C THR A 159 5.52 15.91 5.70
N VAL A 160 6.79 15.54 5.64
CA VAL A 160 7.25 14.17 5.93
C VAL A 160 7.19 13.95 7.45
N LEU A 161 6.34 13.03 7.89
CA LEU A 161 6.15 12.67 9.29
C LEU A 161 7.01 11.49 9.71
N HIS A 162 7.34 10.60 8.77
CA HIS A 162 8.20 9.45 8.98
C HIS A 162 8.99 9.16 7.71
N TYR A 163 10.26 8.86 7.89
CA TYR A 163 11.11 8.32 6.84
C TYR A 163 12.15 7.39 7.44
N TYR A 164 12.31 6.22 6.83
CA TYR A 164 13.29 5.22 7.24
C TYR A 164 13.75 4.41 6.03
N GLU A 165 15.04 4.10 5.99
CA GLU A 165 15.62 3.12 5.06
C GLU A 165 16.43 2.11 5.84
N GLY A 166 16.19 0.83 5.59
CA GLY A 166 16.91 -0.23 6.29
C GLY A 166 16.19 -1.57 6.28
N GLN A 167 16.51 -2.40 7.25
CA GLN A 167 15.85 -3.70 7.41
C GLN A 167 14.42 -3.50 7.93
N PRO A 168 13.44 -4.25 7.39
CA PRO A 168 12.06 -4.16 7.87
C PRO A 168 11.97 -4.62 9.34
N THR A 169 11.08 -3.97 10.10
CA THR A 169 10.74 -4.40 11.45
C THR A 169 9.86 -5.64 11.46
N GLU A 170 9.13 -5.87 10.38
CA GLU A 170 8.30 -7.05 10.19
C GLU A 170 9.15 -8.27 9.82
N SER A 171 9.07 -9.33 10.63
CA SER A 171 9.82 -10.58 10.40
C SER A 171 9.44 -11.34 9.12
N CYS A 172 8.29 -11.02 8.54
CA CYS A 172 7.80 -11.61 7.29
C CYS A 172 8.46 -11.04 6.04
N HIS A 173 9.21 -9.94 6.14
CA HIS A 173 9.97 -9.32 5.06
C HIS A 173 11.47 -9.41 5.37
N GLN A 174 12.27 -9.82 4.37
CA GLN A 174 13.72 -10.05 4.54
C GLN A 174 14.58 -9.06 3.75
N HIS A 175 14.00 -8.31 2.84
CA HIS A 175 14.73 -7.35 2.02
C HIS A 175 14.64 -5.95 2.61
N PRO A 176 15.71 -5.14 2.49
CA PRO A 176 15.67 -3.75 2.88
C PRO A 176 14.50 -3.00 2.23
N ILE A 177 13.96 -2.04 2.97
CA ILE A 177 12.82 -1.23 2.58
C ILE A 177 13.12 0.25 2.76
N ALA A 178 12.35 1.06 2.04
CA ALA A 178 12.15 2.47 2.33
C ALA A 178 10.70 2.66 2.81
N GLU A 179 10.54 3.33 3.93
CA GLU A 179 9.27 3.69 4.54
C GLU A 179 9.09 5.20 4.51
N LEU A 180 7.91 5.66 4.15
CA LEU A 180 7.57 7.08 4.19
C LEU A 180 6.11 7.25 4.63
N VAL A 181 5.89 8.24 5.50
CA VAL A 181 4.58 8.80 5.76
C VAL A 181 4.65 10.30 5.55
N ALA A 182 3.81 10.82 4.67
CA ALA A 182 3.76 12.22 4.36
C ALA A 182 2.32 12.76 4.46
N ARG A 183 2.20 13.99 4.96
CA ARG A 183 0.94 14.74 5.05
C ARG A 183 0.89 15.80 3.97
N ARG A 184 -0.24 15.82 3.25
CA ARG A 184 -0.53 16.84 2.24
C ARG A 184 -0.89 18.20 2.85
#